data_a07dc11710b944bcded77fe17e6bf5e8
#
_entry.id   a07dc11710b944bcded77fe17e6bf5e8
#
_cell.length_a   1.000
_cell.length_b   1.000
_cell.length_c   1.000
_cell.angle_alpha   90.00
_cell.angle_beta   90.00
_cell.angle_gamma   90.00
#
_symmetry.space_group_name_H-M   'P 1'
#
loop_
_entity.id
_entity.type
_entity.pdbx_description
1 polymer ?
#
loop_
_entity_poly.entity_id
_entity_poly.type
_entity_poly.pdbx_seq_one_letter_code
_entity_poly.pdbx_strand_id
1 'polypeptide(L)'
;MSRYYDKDELKSKLELEQIYDLIEAWGGEPEYVDGGLISQTICHNLPGEGSRKLYYYDNTRLFRCYTGCIDPTFDIFDLCIKVKKKQEDKKWELYDAMDYIVGYFEFDGVELKDEEEKLKDWDIFKRHNIQLPKPKEIIHLKEYNPIILTRFSYPRIAGWEAEGILPEVNRRNFIGYYPGGG
;
A
#
# COMPACT_ATOMS: atom_id res chain seq x y z
N MET A 1 26.68 -2.15 3.27
CA MET A 1 25.70 -3.14 3.80
C MET A 1 24.38 -2.42 3.88
N SER A 2 23.37 -2.89 3.17
CA SER A 2 22.02 -2.32 3.24
C SER A 2 21.34 -2.90 4.47
N ARG A 3 20.98 -2.04 5.43
CA ARG A 3 20.24 -2.44 6.63
C ARG A 3 18.77 -2.51 6.27
N TYR A 4 18.13 -3.61 6.55
CA TYR A 4 16.69 -3.76 6.32
C TYR A 4 15.95 -3.78 7.65
N TYR A 5 14.95 -2.90 7.77
CA TYR A 5 14.08 -2.84 8.94
C TYR A 5 12.70 -3.37 8.59
N ASP A 6 12.11 -4.14 9.48
CA ASP A 6 10.68 -4.47 9.40
C ASP A 6 9.88 -3.27 9.94
N LYS A 7 9.04 -2.69 9.08
CA LYS A 7 8.23 -1.51 9.41
C LYS A 7 7.26 -1.77 10.55
N ASP A 8 6.59 -2.91 10.54
CA ASP A 8 5.56 -3.24 11.52
C ASP A 8 6.21 -3.59 12.86
N GLU A 9 7.36 -4.25 12.85
CA GLU A 9 8.14 -4.53 14.04
C GLU A 9 8.62 -3.23 14.71
N LEU A 10 9.22 -2.31 13.96
CA LEU A 10 9.63 -1.00 14.47
C LEU A 10 8.46 -0.22 15.05
N LYS A 11 7.35 -0.18 14.31
CA LYS A 11 6.14 0.49 14.76
C LYS A 11 5.59 -0.12 16.05
N SER A 12 5.72 -1.44 16.24
CA SER A 12 5.27 -2.12 17.44
C SER A 12 6.12 -1.84 18.67
N LYS A 13 7.42 -1.54 18.48
CA LYS A 13 8.36 -1.24 19.57
C LYS A 13 8.25 0.20 20.09
N LEU A 14 7.66 1.11 19.30
CA LEU A 14 7.50 2.51 19.71
C LEU A 14 6.40 2.63 20.77
N GLU A 15 6.74 3.18 21.92
CA GLU A 15 5.82 3.50 22.99
C GLU A 15 5.24 4.91 22.81
N LEU A 16 4.11 5.19 23.47
CA LEU A 16 3.42 6.48 23.37
C LEU A 16 4.31 7.65 23.78
N GLU A 17 5.15 7.45 24.82
CA GLU A 17 6.10 8.46 25.29
C GLU A 17 7.16 8.77 24.22
N GLN A 18 7.65 7.76 23.52
CA GLN A 18 8.61 7.96 22.44
C GLN A 18 8.00 8.71 21.24
N ILE A 19 6.71 8.46 20.96
CA ILE A 19 5.98 9.24 19.95
C ILE A 19 5.83 10.68 20.39
N TYR A 20 5.56 10.91 21.70
CA TYR A 20 5.51 12.26 22.28
C TYR A 20 6.83 12.99 22.09
N ASP A 21 7.97 12.36 22.47
CA ASP A 21 9.30 12.93 22.37
C ASP A 21 9.68 13.30 20.93
N LEU A 22 9.35 12.45 19.96
CA LEU A 22 9.58 12.75 18.55
C LEU A 22 8.78 13.98 18.08
N ILE A 23 7.49 14.05 18.43
CA ILE A 23 6.63 15.18 18.04
C ILE A 23 7.17 16.47 18.69
N GLU A 24 7.58 16.41 19.97
CA GLU A 24 8.17 17.53 20.68
C GLU A 24 9.48 17.99 20.04
N ALA A 25 10.38 17.05 19.73
CA ALA A 25 11.66 17.33 19.05
C ALA A 25 11.44 17.98 17.67
N TRP A 26 10.33 17.70 17.00
CA TRP A 26 9.96 18.34 15.74
C TRP A 26 9.19 19.65 15.91
N GLY A 27 8.99 20.12 17.16
CA GLY A 27 8.30 21.36 17.48
C GLY A 27 6.78 21.30 17.34
N GLY A 28 6.20 20.12 17.54
CA GLY A 28 4.75 19.89 17.41
C GLY A 28 3.95 20.19 18.67
N GLU A 29 4.58 20.46 19.81
CA GLU A 29 3.95 20.74 21.10
C GLU A 29 2.84 19.71 21.43
N PRO A 30 3.20 18.44 21.65
CA PRO A 30 2.22 17.39 21.90
C PRO A 30 1.57 17.53 23.28
N GLU A 31 0.30 17.12 23.39
CA GLU A 31 -0.43 16.97 24.64
C GLU A 31 -1.11 15.61 24.68
N TYR A 32 -1.15 14.99 25.86
CA TYR A 32 -1.87 13.75 26.08
C TYR A 32 -3.38 14.00 26.05
N VAL A 33 -4.09 13.16 25.32
CA VAL A 33 -5.56 13.13 25.28
C VAL A 33 -6.03 11.69 25.47
N ASP A 34 -7.33 11.51 25.68
CA ASP A 34 -7.89 10.17 25.81
C ASP A 34 -7.64 9.35 24.52
N GLY A 35 -6.92 8.24 24.70
CA GLY A 35 -6.54 7.33 23.60
C GLY A 35 -5.37 7.76 22.73
N GLY A 36 -4.56 8.78 23.09
CA GLY A 36 -3.38 9.15 22.32
C GLY A 36 -2.83 10.55 22.58
N LEU A 37 -2.46 11.25 21.50
CA LEU A 37 -1.86 12.58 21.55
C LEU A 37 -2.56 13.54 20.59
N ILE A 38 -2.55 14.83 20.94
CA ILE A 38 -2.88 15.93 20.02
C ILE A 38 -1.66 16.84 19.89
N SER A 39 -1.40 17.34 18.69
CA SER A 39 -0.25 18.22 18.44
C SER A 39 -0.55 19.24 17.34
N GLN A 40 0.37 20.17 17.16
CA GLN A 40 0.38 21.07 16.02
C GLN A 40 0.55 20.30 14.71
N THR A 41 0.01 20.83 13.63
CA THR A 41 0.01 20.19 12.30
C THR A 41 1.36 20.32 11.59
N ILE A 42 2.42 19.82 12.22
CA ILE A 42 3.80 19.82 11.71
C ILE A 42 3.98 19.00 10.42
N CYS A 43 3.02 18.18 10.07
CA CYS A 43 3.01 17.40 8.82
C CYS A 43 3.00 18.27 7.54
N HIS A 44 2.57 19.52 7.63
CA HIS A 44 2.54 20.46 6.49
C HIS A 44 2.79 21.93 6.87
N ASN A 45 3.04 22.22 8.15
CA ASN A 45 3.40 23.55 8.66
C ASN A 45 4.78 23.52 9.30
N LEU A 46 5.40 24.69 9.45
CA LEU A 46 6.59 24.85 10.26
C LEU A 46 6.22 24.87 11.75
N PRO A 47 7.17 24.59 12.66
CA PRO A 47 6.96 24.69 14.10
C PRO A 47 6.40 26.07 14.48
N GLY A 48 5.36 26.07 15.31
CA GLY A 48 4.69 27.31 15.75
C GLY A 48 3.67 27.91 14.77
N GLU A 49 3.59 27.43 13.54
CA GLU A 49 2.64 27.93 12.53
C GLU A 49 1.37 27.05 12.42
N GLY A 50 1.42 25.86 12.96
CA GLY A 50 0.34 24.87 12.82
C GLY A 50 -0.81 25.04 13.81
N SER A 51 -2.00 24.61 13.42
CA SER A 51 -3.11 24.46 14.36
C SER A 51 -3.03 23.12 15.10
N ARG A 52 -3.60 23.03 16.29
CA ARG A 52 -3.66 21.79 17.08
C ARG A 52 -4.73 20.84 16.54
N LYS A 53 -4.45 20.24 15.39
CA LYS A 53 -5.37 19.33 14.68
C LYS A 53 -4.66 18.12 14.07
N LEU A 54 -3.50 17.76 14.58
CA LEU A 54 -2.83 16.50 14.31
C LEU A 54 -3.02 15.59 15.52
N TYR A 55 -3.75 14.51 15.33
CA TYR A 55 -4.06 13.52 16.36
C TYR A 55 -3.27 12.25 16.12
N TYR A 56 -2.72 11.67 17.17
CA TYR A 56 -2.20 10.32 17.19
C TYR A 56 -3.13 9.43 18.00
N TYR A 57 -3.49 8.29 17.45
CA TYR A 57 -4.33 7.27 18.07
C TYR A 57 -3.48 6.06 18.44
N ASP A 58 -3.31 5.81 19.72
CA ASP A 58 -2.46 4.74 20.23
C ASP A 58 -2.95 3.34 19.85
N ASN A 59 -4.26 3.12 19.81
CA ASN A 59 -4.88 1.85 19.46
C ASN A 59 -4.63 1.43 18.00
N THR A 60 -4.51 2.38 17.08
CA THR A 60 -4.22 2.12 15.65
C THR A 60 -2.79 2.43 15.28
N ARG A 61 -2.05 3.13 16.15
CA ARG A 61 -0.71 3.64 15.90
C ARG A 61 -0.64 4.49 14.62
N LEU A 62 -1.67 5.29 14.39
CA LEU A 62 -1.79 6.16 13.23
C LEU A 62 -2.03 7.60 13.65
N PHE A 63 -1.49 8.50 12.85
CA PHE A 63 -1.81 9.91 12.91
C PHE A 63 -2.99 10.23 12.01
N ARG A 64 -3.76 11.24 12.39
CA ARG A 64 -4.77 11.85 11.56
C ARG A 64 -4.67 13.36 11.61
N CYS A 65 -4.47 13.96 10.44
CA CYS A 65 -4.49 15.41 10.25
C CYS A 65 -5.89 15.84 9.83
N TYR A 66 -6.48 16.78 10.57
CA TYR A 66 -7.80 17.31 10.26
C TYR A 66 -7.76 18.60 9.42
N THR A 67 -6.57 19.00 8.94
CA THR A 67 -6.39 20.19 8.11
C THR A 67 -5.31 19.98 7.06
N GLY A 68 -5.56 20.31 5.81
CA GLY A 68 -4.55 20.53 4.78
C GLY A 68 -3.82 19.35 4.17
N CYS A 69 -3.82 18.17 4.76
CA CYS A 69 -3.20 16.99 4.17
C CYS A 69 -4.10 16.32 3.15
N ILE A 70 -3.57 16.02 1.95
CA ILE A 70 -4.28 15.24 0.91
C ILE A 70 -4.58 13.84 1.46
N ASP A 71 -3.55 13.18 2.02
CA ASP A 71 -3.71 11.94 2.76
C ASP A 71 -3.73 12.24 4.25
N PRO A 72 -4.91 12.30 4.87
CA PRO A 72 -5.05 12.75 6.26
C PRO A 72 -4.62 11.72 7.29
N THR A 73 -4.46 10.44 6.91
CA THR A 73 -4.11 9.34 7.81
C THR A 73 -2.77 8.74 7.38
N PHE A 74 -1.81 8.66 8.31
CA PHE A 74 -0.46 8.19 8.06
C PHE A 74 0.19 7.69 9.36
N ASP A 75 1.29 6.96 9.25
CA ASP A 75 2.03 6.48 10.41
C ASP A 75 3.19 7.42 10.80
N ILE A 76 3.99 7.00 11.78
CA ILE A 76 5.11 7.81 12.31
C ILE A 76 6.21 8.01 11.25
N PHE A 77 6.45 7.03 10.39
CA PHE A 77 7.47 7.14 9.35
C PHE A 77 7.04 8.14 8.28
N ASP A 78 5.78 8.08 7.87
CA ASP A 78 5.20 9.05 6.95
C ASP A 78 5.20 10.47 7.54
N LEU A 79 4.91 10.59 8.85
CA LEU A 79 5.03 11.87 9.55
C LEU A 79 6.47 12.38 9.50
N CYS A 80 7.45 11.52 9.79
CA CYS A 80 8.85 11.86 9.74
C CYS A 80 9.26 12.41 8.36
N ILE A 81 8.88 11.71 7.30
CA ILE A 81 9.14 12.14 5.91
C ILE A 81 8.52 13.52 5.62
N LYS A 82 7.26 13.73 6.04
CA LYS A 82 6.54 15.00 5.84
C LYS A 82 7.24 16.14 6.59
N VAL A 83 7.62 15.92 7.84
CA VAL A 83 8.31 16.90 8.69
C VAL A 83 9.69 17.27 8.11
N LYS A 84 10.49 16.27 7.73
CA LYS A 84 11.82 16.50 7.14
C LYS A 84 11.74 17.19 5.78
N LYS A 85 10.73 16.89 4.98
CA LYS A 85 10.47 17.61 3.74
C LYS A 85 10.09 19.06 4.00
N LYS A 86 9.28 19.33 5.03
CA LYS A 86 8.79 20.68 5.30
C LYS A 86 9.82 21.56 5.99
N GLN A 87 10.56 21.02 6.98
CA GLN A 87 11.51 21.78 7.80
C GLN A 87 12.89 21.88 7.18
N GLU A 88 13.35 20.84 6.47
CA GLU A 88 14.72 20.75 5.97
C GLU A 88 14.81 20.72 4.44
N ASP A 89 13.66 20.76 3.72
CA ASP A 89 13.55 20.59 2.26
C ASP A 89 14.26 19.31 1.74
N LYS A 90 14.30 18.28 2.58
CA LYS A 90 14.93 16.99 2.25
C LYS A 90 13.90 16.03 1.71
N LYS A 91 14.23 15.41 0.59
CA LYS A 91 13.43 14.31 0.04
C LYS A 91 13.85 12.99 0.68
N TRP A 92 13.16 12.60 1.74
CA TRP A 92 13.34 11.33 2.41
C TRP A 92 12.41 10.26 1.85
N GLU A 93 12.91 9.03 1.86
CA GLU A 93 12.14 7.83 1.59
C GLU A 93 11.85 7.09 2.91
N LEU A 94 11.03 6.05 2.84
CA LEU A 94 10.64 5.26 4.03
C LEU A 94 11.87 4.76 4.81
N TYR A 95 12.89 4.32 4.09
CA TYR A 95 14.12 3.81 4.70
C TYR A 95 14.84 4.87 5.52
N ASP A 96 14.96 6.10 5.02
CA ASP A 96 15.60 7.21 5.72
C ASP A 96 14.87 7.53 7.02
N ALA A 97 13.53 7.49 7.01
CA ALA A 97 12.72 7.73 8.19
C ALA A 97 12.87 6.61 9.23
N MET A 98 12.97 5.36 8.79
CA MET A 98 13.19 4.21 9.68
C MET A 98 14.59 4.28 10.31
N ASP A 99 15.63 4.55 9.52
CA ASP A 99 17.01 4.67 10.00
C ASP A 99 17.14 5.83 11.00
N TYR A 100 16.48 6.95 10.73
CA TYR A 100 16.43 8.09 11.65
C TYR A 100 15.82 7.73 13.00
N ILE A 101 14.66 7.07 13.01
CA ILE A 101 13.94 6.69 14.24
C ILE A 101 14.72 5.64 15.02
N VAL A 102 15.31 4.65 14.35
CA VAL A 102 16.20 3.65 14.97
C VAL A 102 17.39 4.32 15.62
N GLY A 103 18.04 5.26 14.91
CA GLY A 103 19.17 6.01 15.45
C GLY A 103 18.78 6.96 16.59
N TYR A 104 17.59 7.55 16.55
CA TYR A 104 17.12 8.49 17.57
C TYR A 104 16.85 7.81 18.92
N PHE A 105 16.31 6.60 18.91
CA PHE A 105 15.98 5.85 20.13
C PHE A 105 17.01 4.77 20.49
N GLU A 106 18.10 4.68 19.73
CA GLU A 106 19.14 3.67 19.94
C GLU A 106 18.52 2.26 20.12
N PHE A 107 17.58 1.88 19.24
CA PHE A 107 16.93 0.58 19.32
C PHE A 107 17.97 -0.53 19.17
N ASP A 108 18.39 -1.11 20.29
CA ASP A 108 19.20 -2.33 20.32
C ASP A 108 18.36 -3.52 19.86
N GLY A 109 18.88 -4.26 18.90
CA GLY A 109 18.30 -5.55 18.51
C GLY A 109 17.15 -5.51 17.52
N VAL A 110 17.02 -4.43 16.73
CA VAL A 110 16.30 -4.56 15.45
C VAL A 110 17.18 -5.42 14.56
N GLU A 111 16.83 -6.69 14.44
CA GLU A 111 17.58 -7.62 13.59
C GLU A 111 17.60 -7.05 12.18
N LEU A 112 18.82 -6.70 11.77
CA LEU A 112 19.12 -6.35 10.40
C LEU A 112 18.93 -7.62 9.58
N LYS A 113 17.78 -7.76 8.93
CA LYS A 113 17.61 -8.85 7.96
C LYS A 113 18.51 -8.52 6.78
N ASP A 114 19.61 -9.25 6.66
CA ASP A 114 20.48 -9.17 5.49
C ASP A 114 19.68 -9.51 4.23
N GLU A 115 20.07 -8.91 3.09
CA GLU A 115 19.46 -9.26 1.78
C GLU A 115 19.52 -10.76 1.47
N GLU A 116 20.49 -11.48 2.04
CA GLU A 116 20.57 -12.93 1.96
C GLU A 116 19.43 -13.65 2.69
N GLU A 117 18.85 -13.07 3.75
CA GLU A 117 17.66 -13.63 4.39
C GLU A 117 16.39 -13.39 3.59
N LYS A 118 16.29 -12.28 2.87
CA LYS A 118 15.19 -12.07 1.91
C LYS A 118 15.13 -13.16 0.85
N LEU A 119 16.28 -13.63 0.38
CA LEU A 119 16.34 -14.78 -0.54
C LEU A 119 15.90 -16.08 0.13
N LYS A 120 16.13 -16.23 1.46
CA LYS A 120 15.65 -17.38 2.23
C LYS A 120 14.14 -17.34 2.49
N ASP A 121 13.56 -16.15 2.66
CA ASP A 121 12.10 -16.01 2.79
C ASP A 121 11.37 -16.41 1.50
N TRP A 122 11.96 -16.18 0.31
CA TRP A 122 11.48 -16.78 -0.94
C TRP A 122 11.50 -18.31 -0.93
N ASP A 123 12.39 -18.94 -0.15
CA ASP A 123 12.40 -20.40 0.03
C ASP A 123 11.30 -20.88 0.99
N ILE A 124 10.72 -20.01 1.82
CA ILE A 124 9.53 -20.32 2.64
C ILE A 124 8.34 -20.59 1.73
N PHE A 125 8.17 -19.85 0.67
CA PHE A 125 7.14 -20.13 -0.35
C PHE A 125 7.35 -21.49 -1.01
N LYS A 126 8.59 -21.91 -1.19
CA LYS A 126 8.90 -23.26 -1.69
C LYS A 126 8.65 -24.34 -0.64
N ARG A 127 8.92 -24.08 0.65
CA ARG A 127 8.74 -25.04 1.76
C ARG A 127 7.27 -25.22 2.13
N HIS A 128 6.41 -24.23 1.96
CA HIS A 128 4.99 -24.35 2.27
C HIS A 128 4.19 -25.07 1.18
N ASN A 129 4.89 -25.77 0.26
CA ASN A 129 4.23 -26.62 -0.73
C ASN A 129 3.02 -25.91 -1.40
N ILE A 130 3.11 -24.59 -1.54
CA ILE A 130 2.29 -23.89 -2.50
C ILE A 130 2.81 -24.46 -3.81
N GLN A 131 2.20 -25.55 -4.24
CA GLN A 131 2.36 -26.02 -5.60
C GLN A 131 1.99 -24.81 -6.45
N LEU A 132 3.01 -24.08 -6.88
CA LEU A 132 2.81 -23.16 -8.01
C LEU A 132 2.01 -23.97 -9.00
N PRO A 133 0.82 -23.50 -9.42
CA PRO A 133 0.03 -24.24 -10.37
C PRO A 133 1.03 -24.63 -11.45
N LYS A 134 1.18 -25.96 -11.65
CA LYS A 134 2.09 -26.49 -12.69
C LYS A 134 1.91 -25.58 -13.88
N PRO A 135 3.01 -25.08 -14.52
CA PRO A 135 2.85 -24.25 -15.69
C PRO A 135 1.81 -24.95 -16.54
N LYS A 136 0.65 -24.31 -16.72
CA LYS A 136 -0.45 -24.90 -17.47
C LYS A 136 0.21 -25.35 -18.78
N GLU A 137 0.20 -26.64 -19.04
CA GLU A 137 0.65 -27.14 -20.33
C GLU A 137 0.07 -26.18 -21.35
N ILE A 138 0.90 -25.58 -22.16
CA ILE A 138 0.43 -24.73 -23.24
C ILE A 138 -0.36 -25.69 -24.12
N ILE A 139 -1.66 -25.78 -23.86
CA ILE A 139 -2.54 -26.52 -24.72
C ILE A 139 -2.51 -25.74 -26.01
N HIS A 140 -1.77 -26.25 -26.99
CA HIS A 140 -1.84 -25.73 -28.34
C HIS A 140 -3.30 -25.87 -28.76
N LEU A 141 -4.04 -24.76 -28.65
CA LEU A 141 -5.41 -24.70 -29.13
C LEU A 141 -5.34 -25.07 -30.61
N LYS A 142 -6.15 -26.08 -30.97
CA LYS A 142 -6.28 -26.50 -32.36
C LYS A 142 -6.71 -25.27 -33.17
N GLU A 143 -5.87 -24.88 -34.13
CA GLU A 143 -6.24 -23.82 -35.07
C GLU A 143 -7.45 -24.29 -35.85
N TYR A 144 -8.56 -23.62 -35.67
CA TYR A 144 -9.75 -23.86 -36.43
C TYR A 144 -9.81 -22.98 -37.68
N ASN A 145 -10.23 -23.56 -38.79
CA ASN A 145 -10.40 -22.77 -39.99
C ASN A 145 -11.43 -21.65 -39.74
N PRO A 146 -11.09 -20.37 -40.08
CA PRO A 146 -11.97 -19.22 -39.86
C PRO A 146 -13.42 -19.40 -40.41
N ILE A 147 -13.61 -20.29 -41.39
CA ILE A 147 -14.91 -20.62 -41.94
C ILE A 147 -15.90 -21.12 -40.87
N ILE A 148 -15.40 -21.67 -39.76
CA ILE A 148 -16.23 -22.09 -38.62
C ILE A 148 -17.01 -20.93 -38.04
N LEU A 149 -16.38 -19.72 -38.03
CA LEU A 149 -17.02 -18.52 -37.52
C LEU A 149 -18.24 -18.10 -38.33
N THR A 150 -18.32 -18.51 -39.59
CA THR A 150 -19.52 -18.24 -40.43
C THR A 150 -20.76 -19.05 -40.01
N ARG A 151 -20.56 -20.08 -39.19
CA ARG A 151 -21.65 -20.91 -38.67
C ARG A 151 -22.26 -20.34 -37.38
N PHE A 152 -21.66 -19.32 -36.79
CA PHE A 152 -22.25 -18.64 -35.63
C PHE A 152 -23.40 -17.75 -36.09
N SER A 153 -24.55 -17.89 -35.44
CA SER A 153 -25.61 -16.91 -35.58
C SER A 153 -25.44 -15.80 -34.56
N TYR A 154 -25.72 -14.57 -34.95
CA TYR A 154 -25.65 -13.37 -34.11
C TYR A 154 -27.10 -12.86 -33.89
N PRO A 155 -27.91 -13.56 -33.06
CA PRO A 155 -29.28 -13.15 -32.82
C PRO A 155 -29.29 -11.81 -32.06
N ARG A 156 -30.35 -11.05 -32.31
CA ARG A 156 -30.67 -9.92 -31.46
C ARG A 156 -31.09 -10.43 -30.09
N ILE A 157 -30.43 -10.04 -29.07
CA ILE A 157 -30.76 -10.39 -27.69
C ILE A 157 -31.25 -9.12 -27.02
N ALA A 158 -32.54 -9.02 -26.78
CA ALA A 158 -33.19 -7.81 -26.26
C ALA A 158 -32.57 -7.32 -24.92
N GLY A 159 -32.17 -8.26 -24.06
CA GLY A 159 -31.47 -7.92 -22.82
C GLY A 159 -30.12 -7.23 -23.04
N TRP A 160 -29.36 -7.67 -24.02
CA TRP A 160 -28.05 -7.06 -24.35
C TRP A 160 -28.22 -5.72 -25.05
N GLU A 161 -29.22 -5.57 -25.90
CA GLU A 161 -29.55 -4.29 -26.53
C GLU A 161 -29.96 -3.24 -25.49
N ALA A 162 -30.68 -3.65 -24.45
CA ALA A 162 -31.04 -2.77 -23.33
C ALA A 162 -29.81 -2.31 -22.50
N GLU A 163 -28.77 -3.14 -22.46
CA GLU A 163 -27.46 -2.82 -21.83
C GLU A 163 -26.50 -2.06 -22.77
N GLY A 164 -26.95 -1.73 -23.98
CA GLY A 164 -26.17 -1.01 -24.98
C GLY A 164 -25.24 -1.89 -25.82
N ILE A 165 -25.36 -3.24 -25.73
CA ILE A 165 -24.58 -4.17 -26.55
C ILE A 165 -25.29 -4.42 -27.83
N LEU A 166 -24.93 -3.74 -28.90
CA LEU A 166 -25.52 -3.84 -30.19
C LEU A 166 -25.07 -5.12 -30.94
N PRO A 167 -25.89 -5.66 -31.85
CA PRO A 167 -25.55 -6.85 -32.67
C PRO A 167 -24.23 -6.70 -33.42
N GLU A 168 -23.87 -5.49 -33.85
CA GLU A 168 -22.62 -5.18 -34.53
C GLU A 168 -21.41 -5.42 -33.61
N VAL A 169 -21.53 -5.12 -32.31
CA VAL A 169 -20.48 -5.36 -31.32
C VAL A 169 -20.23 -6.85 -31.16
N ASN A 170 -21.32 -7.64 -31.08
CA ASN A 170 -21.23 -9.08 -30.99
C ASN A 170 -20.58 -9.70 -32.25
N ARG A 171 -20.96 -9.24 -33.41
CA ARG A 171 -20.38 -9.69 -34.69
C ARG A 171 -18.90 -9.34 -34.79
N ARG A 172 -18.52 -8.12 -34.38
CA ARG A 172 -17.13 -7.67 -34.41
C ARG A 172 -16.22 -8.47 -33.45
N ASN A 173 -16.78 -8.92 -32.35
CA ASN A 173 -16.04 -9.69 -31.34
C ASN A 173 -16.27 -11.20 -31.45
N PHE A 174 -16.94 -11.67 -32.51
CA PHE A 174 -17.26 -13.08 -32.72
C PHE A 174 -18.05 -13.74 -31.58
N ILE A 175 -18.88 -12.95 -30.89
CA ILE A 175 -19.74 -13.41 -29.79
C ILE A 175 -21.08 -13.82 -30.41
N GLY A 176 -21.33 -15.10 -30.52
CA GLY A 176 -22.53 -15.59 -31.16
C GLY A 176 -23.00 -16.92 -30.58
N TYR A 177 -24.17 -17.37 -31.04
CA TYR A 177 -24.74 -18.65 -30.68
C TYR A 177 -24.36 -19.71 -31.72
N TYR A 178 -23.87 -20.84 -31.23
CA TYR A 178 -23.58 -21.99 -32.07
C TYR A 178 -24.75 -23.02 -31.98
N PRO A 179 -25.50 -23.24 -33.03
CA PRO A 179 -26.73 -24.05 -32.99
C PRO A 179 -26.48 -25.56 -32.87
N GLY A 180 -25.23 -25.99 -32.78
CA GLY A 180 -24.86 -27.42 -32.73
C GLY A 180 -24.35 -27.92 -31.39
N GLY A 181 -24.43 -27.13 -30.32
CA GLY A 181 -24.01 -27.50 -28.97
C GLY A 181 -25.20 -28.01 -28.16
N GLY A 182 -25.50 -29.25 -28.21
CA GLY A 182 -26.37 -30.00 -27.32
C GLY A 182 -25.57 -31.06 -26.61
#